data_f27b26e4ea3db3c0272ebe42700c3b05
#
_entry.id   f27b26e4ea3db3c0272ebe42700c3b05
#
_cell.length_a   1.000
_cell.length_b   1.000
_cell.length_c   1.000
_cell.angle_alpha   90.00
_cell.angle_beta   90.00
_cell.angle_gamma   90.00
#
_symmetry.space_group_name_H-M   'P 1'
#
loop_
_entity.id
_entity.type
_entity.pdbx_description
1 polymer ?
#
loop_
_entity_poly.entity_id
_entity_poly.type
_entity_poly.pdbx_seq_one_letter_code
_entity_poly.pdbx_strand_id
1 'polypeptide(L)'
;MKNFYIKTISKNIDEELEQIGFDRSYIVKGKWKFEYKNLKIFDLNIPQANILKQTAISVGADCAVHKNIVTAKIDKTDCILGGSFSQLKKISEKLKYQPFKLKLLGEEIEQIIFNKFLPIQLKDTIFDFSRPYIVGILNLGQS
;
A
#
# COMPACT_ATOMS: atom_id res chain seq x y z
N MET A 1 25.04 29.82 -10.28
CA MET A 1 24.02 29.85 -11.33
C MET A 1 23.29 28.51 -11.37
N LYS A 2 21.98 28.56 -11.45
CA LYS A 2 21.20 27.34 -11.54
C LYS A 2 21.01 26.93 -12.99
N ASN A 3 21.27 25.66 -13.29
CA ASN A 3 21.02 25.10 -14.60
C ASN A 3 19.59 24.62 -14.77
N PHE A 4 18.93 24.30 -13.66
CA PHE A 4 17.57 23.76 -13.66
C PHE A 4 16.76 24.38 -12.54
N TYR A 5 15.45 24.40 -12.75
CA TYR A 5 14.52 24.83 -11.70
C TYR A 5 13.72 23.60 -11.26
N ILE A 6 13.75 23.31 -9.97
CA ILE A 6 13.12 22.11 -9.40
C ILE A 6 12.28 22.52 -8.20
N LYS A 7 11.03 22.05 -8.16
CA LYS A 7 10.22 22.25 -6.96
C LYS A 7 9.70 20.91 -6.47
N THR A 8 9.51 20.81 -5.18
CA THR A 8 8.92 19.62 -4.56
C THR A 8 7.41 19.75 -4.62
N ILE A 9 6.74 18.69 -5.06
CA ILE A 9 5.28 18.63 -5.12
C ILE A 9 4.79 17.85 -3.91
N SER A 10 4.01 18.49 -3.03
CA SER A 10 3.53 17.85 -1.81
C SER A 10 2.05 17.52 -1.85
N LYS A 11 1.31 18.06 -2.77
CA LYS A 11 -0.12 17.77 -2.96
C LYS A 11 -0.55 18.13 -4.37
N ASN A 12 -1.78 17.70 -4.73
CA ASN A 12 -2.39 18.03 -6.01
C ASN A 12 -1.57 17.53 -7.20
N ILE A 13 -1.09 16.28 -7.10
CA ILE A 13 -0.30 15.69 -8.18
C ILE A 13 -1.09 15.62 -9.48
N ASP A 14 -2.39 15.43 -9.40
CA ASP A 14 -3.24 15.37 -10.59
C ASP A 14 -3.28 16.72 -11.32
N GLU A 15 -3.32 17.84 -10.59
CA GLU A 15 -3.24 19.17 -11.20
C GLU A 15 -1.88 19.39 -11.87
N GLU A 16 -0.82 18.96 -11.24
CA GLU A 16 0.52 19.10 -11.81
C GLU A 16 0.67 18.25 -13.07
N LEU A 17 0.11 17.04 -13.06
CA LEU A 17 0.11 16.19 -14.25
C LEU A 17 -0.65 16.86 -15.39
N GLU A 18 -1.78 17.47 -15.09
CA GLU A 18 -2.56 18.17 -16.10
C GLU A 18 -1.79 19.36 -16.66
N GLN A 19 -1.12 20.11 -15.80
CA GLN A 19 -0.37 21.29 -16.21
C GLN A 19 0.79 20.98 -17.14
N ILE A 20 1.46 19.85 -16.95
CA ILE A 20 2.57 19.47 -17.85
C ILE A 20 2.06 18.88 -19.17
N GLY A 21 0.75 18.71 -19.31
CA GLY A 21 0.19 18.14 -20.53
C GLY A 21 0.10 16.63 -20.55
N PHE A 22 0.15 16.01 -19.39
CA PHE A 22 -0.03 14.56 -19.31
C PHE A 22 -1.42 14.20 -19.84
N ASP A 23 -1.52 13.08 -20.55
CA ASP A 23 -2.78 12.67 -21.18
C ASP A 23 -3.87 12.54 -20.11
N ARG A 24 -4.93 13.31 -20.24
CA ARG A 24 -6.00 13.35 -19.25
C ARG A 24 -6.65 11.98 -19.04
N SER A 25 -6.71 11.17 -20.08
CA SER A 25 -7.30 9.85 -19.96
C SER A 25 -6.48 8.92 -19.07
N TYR A 26 -5.22 9.25 -18.80
CA TYR A 26 -4.34 8.45 -17.95
C TYR A 26 -4.01 9.10 -16.62
N ILE A 27 -4.61 10.25 -16.29
CA ILE A 27 -4.25 10.96 -15.06
C ILE A 27 -4.52 10.11 -13.83
N VAL A 28 -5.65 9.39 -13.77
CA VAL A 28 -5.97 8.54 -12.62
C VAL A 28 -4.91 7.46 -12.45
N LYS A 29 -4.53 6.78 -13.52
CA LYS A 29 -3.50 5.73 -13.45
C LYS A 29 -2.12 6.30 -13.12
N GLY A 30 -1.80 7.46 -13.69
CA GLY A 30 -0.55 8.13 -13.39
C GLY A 30 -0.46 8.52 -11.92
N LYS A 31 -1.54 9.09 -11.42
CA LYS A 31 -1.64 9.47 -10.01
C LYS A 31 -1.35 8.28 -9.09
N TRP A 32 -1.84 7.08 -9.42
CA TRP A 32 -1.61 5.89 -8.63
C TRP A 32 -0.13 5.53 -8.51
N LYS A 33 0.69 5.95 -9.43
CA LYS A 33 2.13 5.71 -9.37
C LYS A 33 2.86 6.73 -8.50
N PHE A 34 2.25 7.89 -8.29
CA PHE A 34 2.86 8.97 -7.53
C PHE A 34 2.34 9.08 -6.10
N GLU A 35 1.24 8.42 -5.76
CA GLU A 35 0.74 8.40 -4.39
C GLU A 35 1.38 7.24 -3.63
N TYR A 36 1.94 7.57 -2.47
CA TYR A 36 2.67 6.63 -1.65
C TYR A 36 1.97 6.48 -0.30
N LYS A 37 1.78 5.25 0.14
CA LYS A 37 1.16 4.98 1.43
C LYS A 37 2.03 4.03 2.24
N ASN A 38 2.01 4.22 3.55
CA ASN A 38 2.70 3.34 4.48
C ASN A 38 1.64 2.60 5.30
N LEU A 39 1.72 1.29 5.29
CA LEU A 39 0.80 0.43 6.04
C LEU A 39 1.58 -0.22 7.17
N LYS A 40 1.07 -0.11 8.39
CA LYS A 40 1.67 -0.84 9.51
C LYS A 40 0.88 -2.13 9.70
N ILE A 41 1.59 -3.25 9.65
CA ILE A 41 1.02 -4.58 9.78
C ILE A 41 1.59 -5.21 11.04
N PHE A 42 0.71 -5.73 11.89
CA PHE A 42 1.10 -6.18 13.23
C PHE A 42 1.27 -7.69 13.28
N ASP A 43 2.18 -8.14 14.13
CA ASP A 43 2.31 -9.53 14.58
C ASP A 43 2.51 -10.54 13.46
N LEU A 44 3.43 -10.26 12.57
CA LEU A 44 3.84 -11.22 11.56
C LEU A 44 4.84 -12.22 12.14
N ASN A 45 4.68 -13.50 11.83
CA ASN A 45 5.69 -14.47 12.20
C ASN A 45 6.86 -14.41 11.20
N ILE A 46 7.90 -15.20 11.46
CA ILE A 46 9.12 -15.15 10.66
C ILE A 46 8.86 -15.41 9.17
N PRO A 47 8.21 -16.50 8.77
CA PRO A 47 7.98 -16.72 7.35
C PRO A 47 7.09 -15.67 6.71
N GLN A 48 6.08 -15.18 7.43
CA GLN A 48 5.21 -14.12 6.88
C GLN A 48 6.02 -12.85 6.63
N ALA A 49 6.83 -12.44 7.59
CA ALA A 49 7.65 -11.23 7.45
C ALA A 49 8.64 -11.35 6.30
N ASN A 50 9.30 -12.51 6.20
CA ASN A 50 10.30 -12.70 5.15
C ASN A 50 9.68 -12.72 3.77
N ILE A 51 8.56 -13.40 3.60
CA ILE A 51 7.89 -13.45 2.30
C ILE A 51 7.36 -12.07 1.92
N LEU A 52 6.75 -11.37 2.87
CA LEU A 52 6.25 -10.03 2.62
C LEU A 52 7.37 -9.09 2.18
N LYS A 53 8.50 -9.13 2.89
CA LYS A 53 9.62 -8.28 2.55
C LYS A 53 10.17 -8.58 1.16
N GLN A 54 10.34 -9.87 0.83
CA GLN A 54 10.82 -10.26 -0.49
C GLN A 54 9.83 -9.86 -1.58
N THR A 55 8.54 -10.01 -1.31
CA THR A 55 7.51 -9.60 -2.25
C THR A 55 7.56 -8.10 -2.51
N ALA A 56 7.70 -7.31 -1.43
CA ALA A 56 7.81 -5.86 -1.56
C ALA A 56 9.03 -5.47 -2.40
N ILE A 57 10.17 -6.05 -2.10
CA ILE A 57 11.40 -5.76 -2.85
C ILE A 57 11.23 -6.11 -4.32
N SER A 58 10.55 -7.21 -4.63
CA SER A 58 10.38 -7.66 -6.01
C SER A 58 9.60 -6.68 -6.88
N VAL A 59 8.82 -5.79 -6.28
CA VAL A 59 8.06 -4.78 -7.02
C VAL A 59 8.62 -3.37 -6.81
N GLY A 60 9.77 -3.26 -6.17
CA GLY A 60 10.41 -1.96 -5.95
C GLY A 60 9.85 -1.17 -4.77
N ALA A 61 9.05 -1.82 -3.92
CA ALA A 61 8.52 -1.19 -2.73
C ALA A 61 9.43 -1.45 -1.54
N ASP A 62 9.07 -0.93 -0.39
CA ASP A 62 9.88 -1.06 0.81
C ASP A 62 9.10 -1.73 1.93
N CYS A 63 9.80 -2.52 2.74
CA CYS A 63 9.20 -3.17 3.89
C CYS A 63 10.21 -3.20 5.02
N ALA A 64 9.90 -2.54 6.12
CA ALA A 64 10.75 -2.51 7.30
C ALA A 64 10.24 -3.49 8.33
N VAL A 65 11.14 -4.30 8.87
CA VAL A 65 10.82 -5.28 9.92
C VAL A 65 11.86 -5.15 11.03
N HIS A 66 11.59 -5.83 12.14
CA HIS A 66 12.52 -5.80 13.26
C HIS A 66 13.88 -6.37 12.85
N LYS A 67 14.94 -5.74 13.33
CA LYS A 67 16.32 -6.11 12.94
C LYS A 67 16.66 -7.56 13.27
N ASN A 68 16.04 -8.14 14.29
CA ASN A 68 16.36 -9.50 14.74
C ASN A 68 15.50 -10.58 14.12
N ILE A 69 14.60 -10.23 13.20
CA ILE A 69 13.73 -11.23 12.59
C ILE A 69 14.52 -12.18 11.69
N VAL A 70 15.56 -11.66 11.03
CA VAL A 70 16.38 -12.47 10.12
C VAL A 70 17.17 -13.54 10.88
N THR A 71 17.60 -13.23 12.10
CA THR A 71 18.39 -14.14 12.92
C THR A 71 17.51 -15.06 13.77
N ALA A 72 16.19 -14.90 13.67
CA ALA A 72 15.22 -15.67 14.45
C ALA A 72 15.39 -15.52 15.97
N LYS A 73 15.97 -14.39 16.40
CA LYS A 73 16.08 -14.11 17.84
C LYS A 73 14.74 -13.68 18.42
N ILE A 74 13.82 -13.25 17.56
CA ILE A 74 12.43 -13.00 17.92
C ILE A 74 11.56 -13.78 16.95
N ASP A 75 10.35 -14.11 17.38
CA ASP A 75 9.46 -14.93 16.57
C ASP A 75 8.34 -14.14 15.90
N LYS A 76 8.20 -12.88 16.24
CA LYS A 76 7.18 -12.00 15.64
C LYS A 76 7.73 -10.61 15.46
N THR A 77 7.18 -9.91 14.46
CA THR A 77 7.52 -8.52 14.19
C THR A 77 6.31 -7.78 13.67
N ASP A 78 6.23 -6.50 13.98
CA ASP A 78 5.40 -5.61 13.19
C ASP A 78 6.21 -5.21 11.96
N CYS A 79 5.52 -4.71 10.94
CA CYS A 79 6.25 -4.20 9.79
C CYS A 79 5.60 -2.91 9.28
N ILE A 80 6.38 -2.16 8.53
CA ILE A 80 5.85 -1.03 7.78
C ILE A 80 6.07 -1.33 6.31
N LEU A 81 4.97 -1.45 5.58
CA LEU A 81 4.99 -1.70 4.15
C LEU A 81 4.67 -0.40 3.43
N GLY A 82 5.60 0.07 2.62
CA GLY A 82 5.44 1.33 1.90
C GLY A 82 5.50 1.15 0.41
N GLY A 83 4.61 1.84 -0.30
CA GLY A 83 4.62 1.80 -1.75
C GLY A 83 3.54 2.67 -2.36
N SER A 84 3.60 2.82 -3.67
CA SER A 84 2.53 3.46 -4.43
C SER A 84 1.33 2.51 -4.53
N PHE A 85 0.20 3.05 -4.99
CA PHE A 85 -0.98 2.21 -5.24
C PHE A 85 -0.62 1.04 -6.14
N SER A 86 0.10 1.31 -7.25
CA SER A 86 0.49 0.25 -8.19
C SER A 86 1.33 -0.83 -7.52
N GLN A 87 2.29 -0.42 -6.70
CA GLN A 87 3.15 -1.36 -6.01
C GLN A 87 2.38 -2.18 -4.98
N LEU A 88 1.56 -1.52 -4.18
CA LEU A 88 0.76 -2.19 -3.16
C LEU A 88 -0.23 -3.17 -3.80
N LYS A 89 -0.80 -2.80 -4.94
CA LYS A 89 -1.70 -3.68 -5.68
C LYS A 89 -0.96 -4.93 -6.14
N LYS A 90 0.25 -4.76 -6.70
CA LYS A 90 1.04 -5.91 -7.13
C LYS A 90 1.42 -6.81 -5.96
N ILE A 91 1.74 -6.21 -4.82
CA ILE A 91 2.05 -6.98 -3.61
C ILE A 91 0.84 -7.79 -3.18
N SER A 92 -0.35 -7.17 -3.13
CA SER A 92 -1.56 -7.87 -2.72
C SER A 92 -1.84 -9.05 -3.64
N GLU A 93 -1.66 -8.88 -4.93
CA GLU A 93 -1.89 -9.96 -5.90
C GLU A 93 -0.89 -11.10 -5.72
N LYS A 94 0.38 -10.77 -5.51
CA LYS A 94 1.40 -11.80 -5.30
C LYS A 94 1.18 -12.57 -4.00
N LEU A 95 0.76 -11.88 -2.95
CA LEU A 95 0.53 -12.52 -1.66
C LEU A 95 -0.60 -13.55 -1.72
N LYS A 96 -1.54 -13.40 -2.65
CA LYS A 96 -2.65 -14.34 -2.77
C LYS A 96 -2.21 -15.75 -3.15
N TYR A 97 -0.98 -15.89 -3.65
CA TYR A 97 -0.44 -17.19 -4.04
C TYR A 97 0.58 -17.71 -3.03
N GLN A 98 0.70 -17.06 -1.86
CA GLN A 98 1.70 -17.42 -0.86
C GLN A 98 1.06 -18.17 0.31
N PRO A 99 1.83 -19.04 0.99
CA PRO A 99 1.33 -19.78 2.14
C PRO A 99 1.29 -18.90 3.40
N PHE A 100 1.07 -19.55 4.56
CA PHE A 100 1.12 -18.92 5.88
C PHE A 100 0.07 -17.83 6.07
N LYS A 101 -1.12 -18.02 5.48
CA LYS A 101 -2.23 -17.05 5.58
C LYS A 101 -1.94 -15.73 4.88
N LEU A 102 -0.89 -15.67 4.08
CA LEU A 102 -0.57 -14.45 3.35
C LEU A 102 -1.59 -14.13 2.27
N LYS A 103 -2.34 -15.12 1.81
CA LYS A 103 -3.47 -14.85 0.92
C LYS A 103 -4.47 -13.90 1.60
N LEU A 104 -4.75 -14.14 2.88
CA LEU A 104 -5.66 -13.26 3.63
C LEU A 104 -5.09 -11.85 3.76
N LEU A 105 -3.79 -11.76 4.04
CA LEU A 105 -3.14 -10.46 4.11
C LEU A 105 -3.23 -9.74 2.77
N GLY A 106 -3.00 -10.43 1.68
CA GLY A 106 -3.14 -9.85 0.34
C GLY A 106 -4.53 -9.29 0.09
N GLU A 107 -5.56 -10.04 0.50
CA GLU A 107 -6.94 -9.58 0.36
C GLU A 107 -7.23 -8.36 1.21
N GLU A 108 -6.69 -8.33 2.43
CA GLU A 108 -6.88 -7.18 3.31
C GLU A 108 -6.16 -5.94 2.81
N ILE A 109 -4.94 -6.10 2.30
CA ILE A 109 -4.23 -4.98 1.70
C ILE A 109 -5.01 -4.43 0.51
N GLU A 110 -5.53 -5.31 -0.32
CA GLU A 110 -6.32 -4.90 -1.48
C GLU A 110 -7.50 -4.03 -1.07
N GLN A 111 -8.23 -4.42 -0.03
CA GLN A 111 -9.34 -3.63 0.46
C GLN A 111 -8.92 -2.28 0.99
N ILE A 112 -7.81 -2.24 1.72
CA ILE A 112 -7.33 -0.99 2.30
C ILE A 112 -6.93 -0.01 1.20
N ILE A 113 -6.17 -0.45 0.20
CA ILE A 113 -5.74 0.44 -0.86
C ILE A 113 -6.91 0.88 -1.72
N PHE A 114 -7.88 -0.02 -1.94
CA PHE A 114 -9.08 0.32 -2.69
C PHE A 114 -9.82 1.47 -2.00
N ASN A 115 -10.01 1.38 -0.69
CA ASN A 115 -10.73 2.41 0.05
C ASN A 115 -9.97 3.71 0.16
N LYS A 116 -8.63 3.66 0.21
CA LYS A 116 -7.82 4.86 0.44
C LYS A 116 -7.48 5.62 -0.83
N PHE A 117 -7.47 4.95 -1.98
CA PHE A 117 -7.07 5.58 -3.23
C PHE A 117 -8.23 5.90 -4.16
N LEU A 118 -9.42 5.38 -3.89
CA LEU A 118 -10.58 5.61 -4.74
C LEU A 118 -11.45 6.75 -4.21
N PRO A 119 -12.33 7.31 -5.06
CA PRO A 119 -13.21 8.40 -4.64
C PRO A 119 -14.07 8.01 -3.45
N ILE A 120 -14.37 8.99 -2.60
CA ILE A 120 -15.10 8.74 -1.37
C ILE A 120 -16.54 8.30 -1.60
N GLN A 121 -17.17 8.81 -2.66
CA GLN A 121 -18.54 8.41 -2.94
C GLN A 121 -18.64 6.91 -3.25
N LEU A 122 -17.58 6.33 -3.75
CA LEU A 122 -17.55 4.90 -3.98
C LEU A 122 -17.58 4.15 -2.67
N LYS A 123 -16.85 4.64 -1.68
CA LYS A 123 -16.89 4.07 -0.34
C LYS A 123 -18.29 4.15 0.26
N ASP A 124 -18.90 5.30 0.15
CA ASP A 124 -20.23 5.52 0.73
C ASP A 124 -21.27 4.63 0.07
N THR A 125 -21.10 4.34 -1.19
CA THR A 125 -22.04 3.53 -1.94
C THR A 125 -21.89 2.04 -1.63
N ILE A 126 -20.65 1.59 -1.47
CA ILE A 126 -20.35 0.17 -1.38
C ILE A 126 -20.32 -0.30 0.07
N PHE A 127 -19.81 0.52 0.97
CA PHE A 127 -19.52 0.10 2.33
C PHE A 127 -20.31 0.85 3.35
N ASP A 128 -20.95 0.10 4.18
CA ASP A 128 -21.49 0.62 5.43
C ASP A 128 -20.45 0.33 6.49
N PHE A 129 -19.66 1.32 6.84
CA PHE A 129 -18.55 1.14 7.75
C PHE A 129 -18.96 1.26 9.20
N SER A 130 -20.09 0.80 9.46
CA SER A 130 -20.32 0.62 10.85
C SER A 130 -19.39 -0.42 11.38
N ARG A 131 -18.49 -1.02 10.99
CA ARG A 131 -17.55 -1.92 11.28
C ARG A 131 -16.46 -2.24 11.11
N PRO A 132 -16.22 -2.46 11.38
CA PRO A 132 -15.07 -2.70 10.90
C PRO A 132 -14.75 -3.50 10.31
N TYR A 133 -15.20 -3.68 9.98
CA TYR A 133 -14.76 -4.17 8.96
C TYR A 133 -14.21 -4.16 8.85
N ILE A 134 -14.62 -4.41 9.17
CA ILE A 134 -14.07 -4.47 8.48
C ILE A 134 -13.63 -4.24 8.34
N VAL A 135 -13.82 -4.50 8.89
CA VAL A 135 -13.30 -4.40 8.21
C VAL A 135 -13.00 -4.15 8.10
N GLY A 136 -13.13 -4.34 9.05
CA GLY A 136 -12.83 -4.30 8.41
C GLY A 136 -12.59 -3.91 8.54
N ILE A 137 -12.75 -4.18 8.80
CA ILE A 137 -12.60 -3.96 8.29
C ILE A 137 -12.43 -3.35 8.40
N LEU A 138 -12.61 -3.53 8.95
CA LEU A 138 -12.42 -3.19 8.50
C LEU A 138 -12.00 -2.60 8.84
N ASN A 139 -12.09 -2.62 9.43
CA ASN A 139 -11.71 -2.25 9.18
C ASN A 139 -11.47 -1.69 9.43
N LEU A 140 -11.68 -1.79 10.14
CA LEU A 140 -11.50 -1.35 9.87
C LEU A 140 -11.19 -0.68 10.26
N GLY A 141 -11.44 -0.81 11.07
CA GLY A 141 -11.18 -0.39 10.85
C GLY A 141 -10.89 0.15 11.22
N GLN A 142 -10.89 0.05 11.60
CA GLN A 142 -10.63 0.37 11.39
C GLN A 142 -10.34 0.93 11.35
N SER A 143 -10.39 0.78 11.87
CA SER A 143 -10.19 1.18 11.35
C SER A 143 -9.94 1.40 11.15
#